data_5be8f515e9c1f8d60c00b65e6838268a
#
_entry.id   5be8f515e9c1f8d60c00b65e6838268a
#
_cell.length_a   1.000
_cell.length_b   1.000
_cell.length_c   1.000
_cell.angle_alpha   90.00
_cell.angle_beta   90.00
_cell.angle_gamma   90.00
#
_symmetry.space_group_name_H-M   'P 1'
#
loop_
_entity.id
_entity.type
_entity.pdbx_description
1 polymer ?
#
loop_
_entity_poly.entity_id
_entity_poly.type
_entity_poly.pdbx_seq_one_letter_code
_entity_poly.pdbx_strand_id
1 'polypeptide(L)'
;MTTEKIDNITVQTQANVYFGGKCISHGITLADGTKKSVGVILPASLSFSTGAAEVMECVGGACEYKLSGADDWVMSSAGERFSVPGNSTFDIRVAPGFDAYHYICHFA
;
A
#
# COMPACT_ATOMS: atom_id res chain seq x y z
N MET A 1 10.05 10.77 -8.78
CA MET A 1 9.36 10.18 -9.93
C MET A 1 8.48 9.04 -9.47
N THR A 2 7.25 8.97 -9.94
CA THR A 2 6.32 7.91 -9.55
C THR A 2 6.23 6.85 -10.63
N THR A 3 5.86 5.63 -10.22
CA THR A 3 5.54 4.55 -11.15
C THR A 3 4.11 4.76 -11.64
N GLU A 4 3.93 5.21 -12.87
CA GLU A 4 2.60 5.51 -13.42
C GLU A 4 1.90 4.27 -13.93
N LYS A 5 2.66 3.29 -14.41
CA LYS A 5 2.12 2.05 -14.95
C LYS A 5 3.15 0.93 -14.87
N ILE A 6 2.65 -0.29 -14.92
CA ILE A 6 3.48 -1.50 -15.00
C ILE A 6 2.95 -2.30 -16.19
N ASP A 7 3.82 -2.57 -17.15
CA ASP A 7 3.46 -3.32 -18.35
C ASP A 7 3.78 -4.80 -18.20
N ASN A 8 3.17 -5.64 -19.04
CA ASN A 8 3.42 -7.08 -19.14
C ASN A 8 3.17 -7.81 -17.83
N ILE A 9 2.03 -7.54 -17.23
CA ILE A 9 1.63 -8.18 -15.98
C ILE A 9 0.35 -8.99 -16.16
N THR A 10 0.17 -9.92 -15.23
CA THR A 10 -1.09 -10.63 -15.05
C THR A 10 -1.80 -9.99 -13.86
N VAL A 11 -3.07 -9.68 -14.00
CA VAL A 11 -3.88 -9.05 -12.94
C VAL A 11 -4.91 -10.06 -12.44
N GLN A 12 -5.00 -10.23 -11.12
CA GLN A 12 -6.12 -10.92 -10.51
C GLN A 12 -7.32 -9.98 -10.58
N THR A 13 -8.31 -10.34 -11.38
CA THR A 13 -9.43 -9.42 -11.64
C THR A 13 -10.36 -9.24 -10.46
N GLN A 14 -10.46 -10.26 -9.61
CA GLN A 14 -11.24 -10.12 -8.38
C GLN A 14 -10.43 -9.32 -7.36
N ALA A 15 -11.01 -8.23 -6.89
CA ALA A 15 -10.36 -7.37 -5.92
C ALA A 15 -10.34 -8.00 -4.52
N ASN A 16 -9.33 -7.66 -3.75
CA ASN A 16 -9.32 -7.87 -2.30
C ASN A 16 -9.95 -6.64 -1.67
N VAL A 17 -11.04 -6.83 -0.92
CA VAL A 17 -11.77 -5.73 -0.31
C VAL A 17 -11.64 -5.84 1.19
N TYR A 18 -11.08 -4.81 1.82
CA TYR A 18 -10.84 -4.76 3.26
C TYR A 18 -11.56 -3.57 3.86
N PHE A 19 -11.88 -3.67 5.15
CA PHE A 19 -12.45 -2.57 5.94
C PHE A 19 -13.69 -1.95 5.27
N GLY A 20 -14.58 -2.81 4.78
CA GLY A 20 -15.84 -2.34 4.20
C GLY A 20 -15.66 -1.51 2.93
N GLY A 21 -14.57 -1.70 2.21
CA GLY A 21 -14.28 -0.97 0.96
C GLY A 21 -13.34 0.20 1.12
N LYS A 22 -12.82 0.45 2.33
CA LYS A 22 -11.86 1.54 2.54
C LYS A 22 -10.48 1.22 1.98
N CYS A 23 -10.17 -0.07 1.77
CA CYS A 23 -8.95 -0.51 1.12
C CYS A 23 -9.31 -1.56 0.08
N ILE A 24 -8.91 -1.34 -1.16
CA ILE A 24 -9.17 -2.25 -2.27
C ILE A 24 -7.86 -2.47 -3.02
N SER A 25 -7.51 -3.74 -3.26
CA SER A 25 -6.31 -4.06 -4.00
C SER A 25 -6.52 -5.20 -4.98
N HIS A 26 -5.66 -5.28 -5.98
CA HIS A 26 -5.60 -6.40 -6.92
C HIS A 26 -4.20 -6.98 -6.88
N GLY A 27 -4.12 -8.31 -6.76
CA GLY A 27 -2.85 -9.00 -6.92
C GLY A 27 -2.39 -8.95 -8.35
N ILE A 28 -1.10 -8.75 -8.57
CA ILE A 28 -0.48 -8.76 -9.89
C ILE A 28 0.73 -9.68 -9.89
N THR A 29 1.05 -10.21 -11.06
CA THR A 29 2.25 -11.01 -11.26
C THR A 29 3.03 -10.41 -12.42
N LEU A 30 4.29 -10.09 -12.17
CA LEU A 30 5.17 -9.53 -13.20
C LEU A 30 5.63 -10.62 -14.16
N ALA A 31 6.22 -10.20 -15.27
CA ALA A 31 6.68 -11.14 -16.31
C ALA A 31 7.69 -12.17 -15.79
N ASP A 32 8.47 -11.82 -14.77
CA ASP A 32 9.46 -12.71 -14.15
C ASP A 32 8.88 -13.60 -13.05
N GLY A 33 7.57 -13.54 -12.83
CA GLY A 33 6.91 -14.32 -11.78
C GLY A 33 6.82 -13.63 -10.43
N THR A 34 7.40 -12.45 -10.27
CA THR A 34 7.33 -11.69 -9.01
C THR A 34 5.90 -11.25 -8.74
N LYS A 35 5.46 -11.44 -7.51
CA LYS A 35 4.12 -11.04 -7.09
C LYS A 35 4.15 -9.72 -6.34
N LYS A 36 3.17 -8.88 -6.65
CA LYS A 36 2.95 -7.59 -5.98
C LYS A 36 1.45 -7.36 -5.89
N SER A 37 1.06 -6.26 -5.28
CA SER A 37 -0.33 -5.82 -5.36
C SER A 37 -0.37 -4.32 -5.63
N VAL A 38 -1.45 -3.90 -6.28
CA VAL A 38 -1.72 -2.47 -6.50
C VAL A 38 -3.06 -2.17 -5.86
N GLY A 39 -3.16 -1.02 -5.22
CA GLY A 39 -4.38 -0.73 -4.50
C GLY A 39 -4.58 0.73 -4.18
N VAL A 40 -5.69 0.97 -3.48
CA VAL A 40 -6.08 2.30 -3.04
C VAL A 40 -6.63 2.21 -1.62
N ILE A 41 -6.26 3.17 -0.80
CA ILE A 41 -6.84 3.36 0.54
C ILE A 41 -7.56 4.71 0.52
N LEU A 42 -8.86 4.66 0.79
CA LEU A 42 -9.72 5.85 0.86
C LEU A 42 -9.56 6.52 2.23
N PRO A 43 -10.03 7.78 2.39
CA PRO A 43 -9.91 8.47 3.68
C PRO A 43 -10.45 7.65 4.84
N ALA A 44 -9.56 7.25 5.73
CA ALA A 44 -9.84 6.40 6.89
C ALA A 44 -8.57 6.24 7.73
N SER A 45 -8.71 5.66 8.92
CA SER A 45 -7.59 5.21 9.74
C SER A 45 -7.71 3.68 9.86
N LEU A 46 -6.69 2.97 9.39
CA LEU A 46 -6.72 1.52 9.28
C LEU A 46 -5.45 0.92 9.88
N SER A 47 -5.60 -0.30 10.43
CA SER A 47 -4.47 -1.08 10.94
C SER A 47 -4.30 -2.34 10.11
N PHE A 48 -3.07 -2.64 9.74
CA PHE A 48 -2.73 -3.79 8.91
C PHE A 48 -1.73 -4.69 9.62
N SER A 49 -1.78 -5.98 9.29
CA SER A 49 -0.80 -6.95 9.77
C SER A 49 -0.04 -7.51 8.58
N THR A 50 1.26 -7.79 8.77
CA THR A 50 2.09 -8.39 7.75
C THR A 50 2.41 -9.84 8.09
N GLY A 51 2.46 -10.69 7.06
CA GLY A 51 3.11 -11.99 7.15
C GLY A 51 4.55 -11.85 6.69
N ALA A 52 4.77 -11.64 5.39
CA ALA A 52 6.08 -11.30 4.85
C ALA A 52 6.35 -9.81 5.03
N ALA A 53 7.61 -9.43 5.02
CA ALA A 53 7.99 -8.01 4.98
C ALA A 53 7.50 -7.37 3.68
N GLU A 54 7.18 -6.08 3.74
CA GLU A 54 6.62 -5.33 2.62
C GLU A 54 7.33 -4.01 2.43
N VAL A 55 7.33 -3.53 1.18
CA VAL A 55 7.67 -2.14 0.87
C VAL A 55 6.45 -1.51 0.23
N MET A 56 5.95 -0.45 0.82
CA MET A 56 4.81 0.32 0.32
C MET A 56 5.33 1.50 -0.49
N GLU A 57 4.97 1.53 -1.76
CA GLU A 57 5.36 2.63 -2.65
C GLU A 57 4.12 3.47 -2.96
N CYS A 58 4.18 4.76 -2.67
CA CYS A 58 3.11 5.68 -3.00
C CYS A 58 3.22 6.11 -4.46
N VAL A 59 2.16 5.89 -5.23
CA VAL A 59 2.11 6.27 -6.65
C VAL A 59 1.12 7.40 -6.92
N GLY A 60 0.36 7.81 -5.90
CA GLY A 60 -0.56 8.93 -6.01
C GLY A 60 -1.18 9.25 -4.67
N GLY A 61 -1.57 10.50 -4.48
CA GLY A 61 -2.11 10.94 -3.19
C GLY A 61 -1.06 10.94 -2.11
N ALA A 62 -1.48 10.66 -0.88
CA ALA A 62 -0.59 10.59 0.27
C ALA A 62 -1.26 9.87 1.43
N CYS A 63 -0.45 9.41 2.38
CA CYS A 63 -0.93 8.92 3.66
C CYS A 63 0.06 9.29 4.75
N GLU A 64 -0.35 9.05 5.98
CA GLU A 64 0.57 8.99 7.10
C GLU A 64 0.58 7.57 7.61
N TYR A 65 1.75 7.09 8.04
CA TYR A 65 1.88 5.74 8.58
C TYR A 65 2.62 5.77 9.90
N LYS A 66 2.38 4.74 10.69
CA LYS A 66 3.07 4.54 11.96
C LYS A 66 3.33 3.06 12.14
N LEU A 67 4.61 2.69 12.24
CA LEU A 67 5.00 1.29 12.44
C LEU A 67 4.79 0.89 13.91
N SER A 68 4.67 -0.42 14.15
CA SER A 68 4.55 -0.93 15.50
C SER A 68 5.73 -0.46 16.34
N GLY A 69 5.44 0.08 17.52
CA GLY A 69 6.46 0.59 18.43
C GLY A 69 6.97 2.01 18.12
N ALA A 70 6.52 2.60 17.02
CA ALA A 70 6.88 3.99 16.70
C ALA A 70 5.97 4.97 17.44
N ASP A 71 6.50 6.14 17.77
CA ASP A 71 5.75 7.17 18.48
C ASP A 71 5.12 8.19 17.55
N ASP A 72 5.68 8.35 16.35
CA ASP A 72 5.29 9.43 15.45
C ASP A 72 4.70 8.89 14.15
N TRP A 73 3.78 9.67 13.59
CA TRP A 73 3.28 9.44 12.23
C TRP A 73 4.25 10.05 11.23
N VAL A 74 4.45 9.34 10.11
CA VAL A 74 5.34 9.77 9.04
C VAL A 74 4.53 9.92 7.76
N MET A 75 4.74 11.01 7.03
CA MET A 75 4.07 11.24 5.76
C MET A 75 4.72 10.42 4.65
N SER A 76 3.89 9.80 3.81
CA SER A 76 4.32 9.14 2.58
C SER A 76 3.54 9.73 1.42
N SER A 77 4.25 10.42 0.53
CA SER A 77 3.68 11.09 -0.64
C SER A 77 4.14 10.41 -1.92
N ALA A 78 3.55 10.77 -3.05
CA ALA A 78 3.87 10.18 -4.35
C ALA A 78 5.37 10.14 -4.62
N GLY A 79 5.88 8.98 -4.98
CA GLY A 79 7.30 8.73 -5.23
C GLY A 79 8.07 8.23 -4.02
N GLU A 80 7.49 8.27 -2.84
CA GLU A 80 8.15 7.81 -1.61
C GLU A 80 7.79 6.36 -1.29
N ARG A 81 8.66 5.71 -0.54
CA ARG A 81 8.49 4.32 -0.09
C ARG A 81 8.74 4.21 1.40
N PHE A 82 8.11 3.21 2.02
CA PHE A 82 8.47 2.82 3.37
C PHE A 82 8.43 1.30 3.51
N SER A 83 9.28 0.78 4.39
CA SER A 83 9.40 -0.66 4.63
C SER A 83 8.67 -1.05 5.91
N VAL A 84 8.02 -2.20 5.88
CA VAL A 84 7.34 -2.77 7.04
C VAL A 84 7.92 -4.15 7.30
N PRO A 85 8.36 -4.45 8.54
CA PRO A 85 8.88 -5.77 8.87
C PRO A 85 7.83 -6.86 8.70
N GLY A 86 8.28 -8.10 8.51
CA GLY A 86 7.39 -9.26 8.54
C GLY A 86 6.87 -9.52 9.94
N ASN A 87 5.74 -10.21 10.03
CA ASN A 87 5.07 -10.59 11.29
C ASN A 87 4.90 -9.38 12.22
N SER A 88 4.45 -8.26 11.66
CA SER A 88 4.32 -7.00 12.38
C SER A 88 2.96 -6.36 12.08
N THR A 89 2.71 -5.22 12.71
CA THR A 89 1.53 -4.41 12.45
C THR A 89 1.96 -2.99 12.13
N PHE A 90 1.13 -2.27 11.39
CA PHE A 90 1.34 -0.86 11.13
C PHE A 90 0.00 -0.18 10.88
N ASP A 91 -0.04 1.11 11.16
CA ASP A 91 -1.23 1.92 10.96
C ASP A 91 -1.02 2.84 9.76
N ILE A 92 -2.09 3.02 8.98
CA ILE A 92 -2.15 4.01 7.91
C ILE A 92 -3.36 4.88 8.15
N ARG A 93 -3.20 6.18 8.00
CA ARG A 93 -4.34 7.09 7.97
C ARG A 93 -4.26 7.96 6.73
N VAL A 94 -5.40 8.10 6.06
CA VAL A 94 -5.56 8.95 4.89
C VAL A 94 -6.54 10.05 5.30
N ALA A 95 -6.04 11.27 5.40
CA ALA A 95 -6.88 12.40 5.76
C ALA A 95 -7.79 12.76 4.58
N PRO A 96 -9.00 13.30 4.83
CA PRO A 96 -9.90 13.69 3.74
C PRO A 96 -9.25 14.63 2.72
N GLY A 97 -8.33 15.49 3.14
CA GLY A 97 -7.63 16.40 2.23
C GLY A 97 -6.59 15.73 1.34
N PHE A 98 -6.27 14.46 1.60
CA PHE A 98 -5.31 13.70 0.78
C PHE A 98 -5.99 13.03 -0.42
N ASP A 99 -7.31 13.04 -0.48
CA ASP A 99 -8.13 12.37 -1.50
C ASP A 99 -8.07 10.85 -1.33
N ALA A 100 -6.92 10.22 -1.60
CA ALA A 100 -6.70 8.79 -1.42
C ALA A 100 -5.20 8.52 -1.39
N TYR A 101 -4.85 7.29 -0.99
CA TYR A 101 -3.47 6.82 -1.06
C TYR A 101 -3.43 5.67 -2.08
N HIS A 102 -2.78 5.91 -3.21
CA HIS A 102 -2.60 4.91 -4.27
C HIS A 102 -1.22 4.29 -4.11
N TYR A 103 -1.14 2.96 -4.14
CA TYR A 103 0.11 2.30 -3.77
C TYR A 103 0.40 1.05 -4.59
N ILE A 104 1.69 0.71 -4.63
CA ILE A 104 2.15 -0.62 -5.01
C ILE A 104 2.74 -1.25 -3.75
N CYS A 105 2.31 -2.45 -3.43
CA CYS A 105 2.88 -3.22 -2.33
C CYS A 105 3.86 -4.24 -2.91
N HIS A 106 5.13 -4.10 -2.52
CA HIS A 106 6.19 -5.02 -2.92
C HIS A 106 6.42 -6.01 -1.78
N PHE A 107 6.23 -7.30 -2.05
CA PHE A 107 6.46 -8.33 -1.06
C PHE A 107 7.92 -8.77 -1.09
N ALA A 108 8.48 -9.00 0.08
CA ALA A 108 9.85 -9.47 0.21
C ALA A 108 9.94 -10.99 0.06
#